data_cee88087f2d3c67b00953b02803d6fe6
#
_entry.id   cee88087f2d3c67b00953b02803d6fe6
#
_cell.length_a   1.000
_cell.length_b   1.000
_cell.length_c   1.000
_cell.angle_alpha   90.00
_cell.angle_beta   90.00
_cell.angle_gamma   90.00
#
_symmetry.space_group_name_H-M   'P 1'
#
loop_
_entity.id
_entity.type
_entity.pdbx_description
1 polymer ?
#
loop_
_entity_poly.entity_id
_entity_poly.type
_entity_poly.pdbx_seq_one_letter_code
_entity_poly.pdbx_strand_id
1 'polypeptide(L)'
;MKNILIRTLAVIGCSCLHLYSFGQAKDSSTRLERWKNNNIFQFFRNAITKGRPDSAAAAIALNTKSESPFKPYEGRIIRHIYLRGYGFEQTFVDTSKRLEYFGTQLLNHLHRKTRDWVIRDNLFIREGMPLSAYKLADNERFIRSLNFIQDARILVAPMFDNNDSVDLVVIVKDLFSLSGALGELNAAPAGIRGNISEANFLGMGQRVQLGVNLEQNRTPHYGMQLLYGFSNIAGSFVNATASYTTINTDQYPGQPDEKAWFIRLDRPLYAPSAHLAGGFTIGQFQDFNVYNFPDSLFFKYKYYTHDGWIGWNLGSNRFLSNTSVRDRRFLAVRYFRDAFDTVPYQVGNTFNFRFNDKEAALASFTFFRQDFYKTNYIYGFGTTEDLPVGYNIAVTSGWYRQLYLNRLYSGVDANGYVTTKRGAFFQFFLRSGVFMYRGQGQDASILVGTSYYSPLFLFPTVKIRQYINFSYTQQFNRIGIDPLTIDNVFGLRYFTGDSTYGDQRVTLHSETTFFINYKLLGFKFAPFVFGDVSLLTPQNESIYKSNLYDGLGAGIRARNENLVFNTIELRMVYFPQHTLQNQSFKLLFTTGLQFRFNNTYVRQPDVVMLNTDGLNSIY
;
A
#
# COMPACT_ATOMS: atom_id res chain seq x y z
N MET A 1 -21.40 1.87 -28.99
CA MET A 1 -21.53 3.12 -28.22
C MET A 1 -22.77 3.17 -27.33
N LYS A 2 -24.00 2.95 -27.83
CA LYS A 2 -25.22 3.01 -26.98
C LYS A 2 -25.18 2.06 -25.77
N ASN A 3 -24.72 0.83 -25.94
CA ASN A 3 -24.62 -0.15 -24.85
C ASN A 3 -23.49 0.15 -23.85
N ILE A 4 -22.43 0.81 -24.29
CA ILE A 4 -21.31 1.22 -23.43
C ILE A 4 -21.76 2.36 -22.51
N LEU A 5 -22.46 3.36 -23.07
CA LEU A 5 -22.97 4.49 -22.31
C LEU A 5 -23.99 4.05 -21.23
N ILE A 6 -24.85 3.08 -21.60
CA ILE A 6 -25.86 2.53 -20.68
C ILE A 6 -25.21 1.75 -19.53
N ARG A 7 -24.17 0.94 -19.80
CA ARG A 7 -23.46 0.19 -18.77
C ARG A 7 -22.62 1.09 -17.88
N THR A 8 -21.94 2.09 -18.44
CA THR A 8 -21.20 3.09 -17.67
C THR A 8 -22.13 3.93 -16.79
N LEU A 9 -23.29 4.33 -17.32
CA LEU A 9 -24.34 5.01 -16.54
C LEU A 9 -24.95 4.09 -15.48
N ALA A 10 -25.08 2.79 -15.74
CA ALA A 10 -25.57 1.82 -14.76
C ALA A 10 -24.59 1.65 -13.59
N VAL A 11 -23.27 1.63 -13.83
CA VAL A 11 -22.25 1.57 -12.79
C VAL A 11 -22.24 2.84 -11.94
N ILE A 12 -22.36 4.02 -12.57
CA ILE A 12 -22.48 5.31 -11.87
C ILE A 12 -23.84 5.39 -11.16
N GLY A 13 -24.91 4.95 -11.82
CA GLY A 13 -26.26 4.94 -11.27
C GLY A 13 -26.45 3.97 -10.10
N CYS A 14 -25.83 2.78 -10.13
CA CYS A 14 -25.80 1.86 -8.97
C CYS A 14 -25.11 2.49 -7.76
N SER A 15 -24.02 3.21 -7.97
CA SER A 15 -23.33 3.92 -6.90
C SER A 15 -24.14 5.09 -6.32
N CYS A 16 -24.99 5.73 -7.14
CA CYS A 16 -25.84 6.85 -6.72
C CYS A 16 -27.22 6.39 -6.19
N LEU A 17 -27.82 5.33 -6.75
CA LEU A 17 -29.15 4.82 -6.34
C LEU A 17 -29.15 4.17 -4.96
N HIS A 18 -28.02 3.65 -4.48
CA HIS A 18 -27.92 3.12 -3.11
C HIS A 18 -28.03 4.20 -2.03
N LEU A 19 -27.88 5.48 -2.38
CA LEU A 19 -28.14 6.59 -1.44
C LEU A 19 -29.64 6.86 -1.20
N TYR A 20 -30.52 6.37 -2.07
CA TYR A 20 -31.97 6.63 -1.98
C TYR A 20 -32.82 5.47 -1.44
N SER A 21 -32.30 4.24 -1.32
CA SER A 21 -33.13 3.05 -1.04
C SER A 21 -33.15 2.56 0.42
N PHE A 22 -32.50 3.23 1.37
CA PHE A 22 -32.51 2.82 2.78
C PHE A 22 -33.67 3.39 3.63
N GLY A 23 -34.74 3.79 3.01
CA GLY A 23 -35.89 4.45 3.65
C GLY A 23 -37.09 3.57 3.92
N GLN A 24 -37.05 2.24 3.90
CA GLN A 24 -38.18 1.41 4.43
C GLN A 24 -37.81 -0.08 4.48
N ALA A 25 -37.37 -0.58 5.63
CA ALA A 25 -37.39 -2.01 5.93
C ALA A 25 -38.43 -2.27 7.02
N LYS A 26 -39.51 -2.86 6.61
CA LYS A 26 -40.58 -3.34 7.50
C LYS A 26 -40.23 -4.74 8.00
N ASP A 27 -40.36 -4.91 9.31
CA ASP A 27 -40.28 -6.11 10.14
C ASP A 27 -40.29 -7.50 9.48
N SER A 28 -39.26 -8.28 9.82
CA SER A 28 -39.30 -9.74 9.82
C SER A 28 -38.72 -10.30 11.15
N SER A 29 -39.56 -10.18 12.19
CA SER A 29 -39.18 -10.40 13.59
C SER A 29 -39.23 -11.86 14.09
N THR A 30 -39.49 -12.86 13.29
CA THR A 30 -39.83 -14.20 13.80
C THR A 30 -38.75 -15.28 13.66
N ARG A 31 -37.68 -15.09 12.88
CA ARG A 31 -36.56 -16.04 12.80
C ARG A 31 -35.37 -15.69 13.67
N LEU A 32 -35.18 -14.41 13.99
CA LEU A 32 -34.09 -13.94 14.85
C LEU A 32 -34.31 -14.27 16.34
N GLU A 33 -35.53 -14.45 16.81
CA GLU A 33 -35.80 -14.73 18.22
C GLU A 33 -35.40 -16.14 18.67
N ARG A 34 -35.46 -17.14 17.79
CA ARG A 34 -34.99 -18.50 18.12
C ARG A 34 -33.46 -18.63 18.27
N TRP A 35 -32.70 -17.74 17.66
CA TRP A 35 -31.24 -17.69 17.79
C TRP A 35 -30.77 -16.97 19.06
N LYS A 36 -31.62 -16.10 19.63
CA LYS A 36 -31.28 -15.33 20.84
C LYS A 36 -31.21 -16.17 22.13
N ASN A 37 -31.81 -17.35 22.14
CA ASN A 37 -31.87 -18.22 23.33
C ASN A 37 -30.83 -19.32 23.41
N ASN A 38 -29.88 -19.37 22.51
CA ASN A 38 -28.78 -20.35 22.57
C ASN A 38 -27.69 -19.88 23.54
N ASN A 39 -27.28 -20.71 24.49
CA ASN A 39 -26.26 -20.42 25.50
C ASN A 39 -24.94 -19.90 24.92
N ILE A 40 -24.60 -20.35 23.71
CA ILE A 40 -23.44 -19.85 22.96
C ILE A 40 -23.63 -18.38 22.55
N PHE A 41 -24.85 -18.00 22.15
CA PHE A 41 -25.15 -16.63 21.76
C PHE A 41 -25.22 -15.68 22.96
N GLN A 42 -25.68 -16.15 24.11
CA GLN A 42 -25.65 -15.37 25.35
C GLN A 42 -24.21 -15.18 25.87
N PHE A 43 -23.36 -16.19 25.73
CA PHE A 43 -21.93 -16.07 26.03
C PHE A 43 -21.27 -15.02 25.15
N PHE A 44 -21.51 -15.04 23.84
CA PHE A 44 -21.03 -14.01 22.91
C PHE A 44 -21.64 -12.63 23.18
N ARG A 45 -22.92 -12.56 23.52
CA ARG A 45 -23.61 -11.30 23.85
C ARG A 45 -23.01 -10.63 25.10
N ASN A 46 -22.69 -11.40 26.14
CA ASN A 46 -22.13 -10.88 27.38
C ASN A 46 -20.66 -10.44 27.22
N ALA A 47 -19.92 -11.06 26.28
CA ALA A 47 -18.60 -10.60 25.87
C ALA A 47 -18.65 -9.29 25.06
N ILE A 48 -19.76 -9.04 24.38
CA ILE A 48 -19.99 -7.90 23.46
C ILE A 48 -20.49 -6.66 24.18
N THR A 49 -21.29 -6.78 25.25
CA THR A 49 -22.10 -5.69 25.81
C THR A 49 -21.37 -4.76 26.78
N LYS A 50 -20.11 -4.95 27.09
CA LYS A 50 -19.34 -4.04 27.97
C LYS A 50 -18.58 -2.90 27.25
N GLY A 51 -18.76 -2.72 25.94
CA GLY A 51 -18.22 -1.58 25.21
C GLY A 51 -19.26 -0.47 25.07
N ARG A 52 -19.14 0.64 25.79
CA ARG A 52 -19.87 1.86 25.50
C ARG A 52 -19.68 2.22 24.02
N PRO A 53 -20.72 2.65 23.28
CA PRO A 53 -20.53 3.20 21.94
C PRO A 53 -19.52 4.34 22.05
N ASP A 54 -18.48 4.34 21.21
CA ASP A 54 -17.57 5.48 21.07
C ASP A 54 -18.46 6.69 20.79
N SER A 55 -18.64 7.53 21.82
CA SER A 55 -19.39 8.75 21.71
C SER A 55 -18.82 9.60 20.57
N ALA A 56 -19.64 10.37 19.95
CA ALA A 56 -19.39 11.26 18.81
C ALA A 56 -18.13 12.17 18.91
N ALA A 57 -17.43 12.16 20.02
CA ALA A 57 -16.19 12.90 20.24
C ALA A 57 -14.97 12.36 19.45
N ALA A 58 -15.03 11.13 18.94
CA ALA A 58 -14.02 10.64 18.00
C ALA A 58 -14.38 10.94 16.54
N ALA A 59 -15.57 11.45 16.31
CA ALA A 59 -15.99 11.91 15.01
C ALA A 59 -15.47 13.33 14.81
N ILE A 60 -14.84 13.56 13.71
CA ILE A 60 -14.38 14.87 13.25
C ILE A 60 -12.94 15.16 13.70
N ALA A 61 -12.00 14.33 13.30
CA ALA A 61 -10.75 14.89 12.87
C ALA A 61 -11.06 15.64 11.56
N LEU A 62 -11.57 16.85 11.69
CA LEU A 62 -11.56 17.84 10.64
C LEU A 62 -10.14 17.84 10.11
N ASN A 63 -9.94 17.91 8.81
CA ASN A 63 -8.65 18.04 8.13
C ASN A 63 -7.80 19.13 8.80
N THR A 64 -7.14 18.77 9.88
CA THR A 64 -6.24 19.67 10.62
C THR A 64 -4.82 19.41 10.16
N LYS A 65 -4.10 20.48 9.89
CA LYS A 65 -2.67 20.36 9.56
C LYS A 65 -1.95 19.71 10.72
N SER A 66 -1.10 18.73 10.41
CA SER A 66 -0.41 17.92 11.43
C SER A 66 0.49 18.75 12.34
N GLU A 67 1.05 19.86 11.84
CA GLU A 67 1.91 20.76 12.60
C GLU A 67 1.17 21.76 13.50
N SER A 68 -0.15 21.96 13.29
CA SER A 68 -0.91 23.00 14.00
C SER A 68 -0.82 22.95 15.52
N PRO A 69 -0.83 21.79 16.19
CA PRO A 69 -0.70 21.70 17.64
C PRO A 69 0.64 22.17 18.19
N PHE A 70 1.69 22.15 17.36
CA PHE A 70 3.06 22.46 17.78
C PHE A 70 3.48 23.91 17.50
N LYS A 71 2.78 24.63 16.62
CA LYS A 71 3.10 26.01 16.21
C LYS A 71 3.24 26.99 17.36
N PRO A 72 2.42 26.96 18.42
CA PRO A 72 2.56 27.87 19.56
C PRO A 72 3.89 27.77 20.31
N TYR A 73 4.63 26.69 20.10
CA TYR A 73 5.89 26.38 20.78
C TYR A 73 7.12 26.49 19.85
N GLU A 74 6.95 26.95 18.62
CA GLU A 74 8.03 27.08 17.63
C GLU A 74 9.22 27.85 18.20
N GLY A 75 10.44 27.33 18.04
CA GLY A 75 11.69 27.92 18.48
C GLY A 75 12.08 27.67 19.94
N ARG A 76 11.19 27.21 20.82
CA ARG A 76 11.53 26.91 22.23
C ARG A 76 12.51 25.74 22.30
N ILE A 77 13.39 25.75 23.31
CA ILE A 77 14.39 24.70 23.48
C ILE A 77 13.75 23.43 24.08
N ILE A 78 13.99 22.29 23.46
CA ILE A 78 13.56 20.98 23.96
C ILE A 78 14.50 20.62 25.14
N ARG A 79 14.00 20.58 26.37
CA ARG A 79 14.77 20.27 27.55
C ARG A 79 14.90 18.76 27.75
N HIS A 80 13.77 18.05 27.85
CA HIS A 80 13.72 16.61 28.06
C HIS A 80 12.71 15.94 27.15
N ILE A 81 13.00 14.69 26.75
CA ILE A 81 12.13 13.83 25.95
C ILE A 81 11.79 12.59 26.75
N TYR A 82 10.55 12.53 27.23
CA TYR A 82 10.00 11.39 27.97
C TYR A 82 9.29 10.44 27.04
N LEU A 83 9.58 9.13 27.15
CA LEU A 83 8.90 8.08 26.39
C LEU A 83 7.83 7.42 27.25
N ARG A 84 6.65 7.25 26.69
CA ARG A 84 5.52 6.53 27.29
C ARG A 84 5.00 5.50 26.30
N GLY A 85 5.41 4.24 26.50
CA GLY A 85 4.92 3.13 25.68
C GLY A 85 3.73 2.46 26.33
N TYR A 86 2.66 2.27 25.55
CA TYR A 86 1.48 1.49 25.92
C TYR A 86 1.45 0.20 25.10
N GLY A 87 1.10 -0.91 25.76
CA GLY A 87 0.83 -2.17 25.07
C GLY A 87 -0.45 -2.08 24.22
N PHE A 88 -0.65 -3.05 23.35
CA PHE A 88 -1.81 -3.10 22.44
C PHE A 88 -3.16 -3.18 23.18
N GLU A 89 -3.17 -3.67 24.43
CA GLU A 89 -4.36 -3.82 25.28
C GLU A 89 -4.86 -2.51 25.90
N GLN A 90 -4.07 -1.44 25.87
CA GLN A 90 -4.39 -0.15 26.50
C GLN A 90 -4.98 0.82 25.47
N THR A 91 -5.86 1.72 25.91
CA THR A 91 -6.42 2.77 25.05
C THR A 91 -5.80 4.13 25.36
N PHE A 92 -5.65 5.03 24.36
CA PHE A 92 -5.19 6.39 24.59
C PHE A 92 -6.18 7.27 25.37
N VAL A 93 -7.47 6.90 25.35
CA VAL A 93 -8.55 7.70 25.97
C VAL A 93 -8.69 7.38 27.45
N ASP A 94 -8.46 6.13 27.84
CA ASP A 94 -8.57 5.67 29.20
C ASP A 94 -7.52 4.58 29.44
N THR A 95 -6.37 5.01 29.92
CA THR A 95 -5.20 4.13 30.15
C THR A 95 -5.40 3.15 31.29
N SER A 96 -6.42 3.35 32.14
CA SER A 96 -6.79 2.43 33.23
C SER A 96 -7.58 1.21 32.73
N LYS A 97 -8.21 1.29 31.56
CA LYS A 97 -8.99 0.22 30.99
C LYS A 97 -8.14 -0.67 30.09
N ARG A 98 -8.00 -1.92 30.51
CA ARG A 98 -7.46 -2.97 29.64
C ARG A 98 -8.59 -3.52 28.77
N LEU A 99 -8.26 -3.76 27.51
CA LEU A 99 -9.18 -4.42 26.59
C LEU A 99 -9.10 -5.92 26.84
N GLU A 100 -10.06 -6.46 27.59
CA GLU A 100 -10.19 -7.90 27.81
C GLU A 100 -11.04 -8.51 26.69
N TYR A 101 -10.40 -9.13 25.72
CA TYR A 101 -11.04 -9.96 24.70
C TYR A 101 -10.65 -11.43 24.95
N PHE A 102 -11.47 -12.32 24.43
CA PHE A 102 -11.11 -13.74 24.38
C PHE A 102 -9.73 -13.93 23.75
N GLY A 103 -8.81 -14.55 24.50
CA GLY A 103 -7.44 -14.77 24.04
C GLY A 103 -6.42 -13.66 24.36
N THR A 104 -6.81 -12.49 24.89
CA THR A 104 -5.85 -11.41 25.26
C THR A 104 -4.76 -11.89 26.22
N GLN A 105 -5.06 -12.80 27.14
CA GLN A 105 -4.06 -13.35 28.05
C GLN A 105 -3.00 -14.17 27.30
N LEU A 106 -3.41 -15.00 26.36
CA LEU A 106 -2.49 -15.77 25.50
C LEU A 106 -1.67 -14.82 24.60
N LEU A 107 -2.31 -13.83 24.00
CA LEU A 107 -1.67 -12.84 23.15
C LEU A 107 -0.67 -11.99 23.91
N ASN A 108 -0.95 -11.62 25.17
CA ASN A 108 -0.04 -10.87 26.03
C ASN A 108 1.25 -11.65 26.36
N HIS A 109 1.20 -12.98 26.44
CA HIS A 109 2.40 -13.79 26.61
C HIS A 109 3.28 -13.84 25.38
N LEU A 110 2.68 -13.73 24.20
CA LEU A 110 3.38 -13.76 22.90
C LEU A 110 3.89 -12.37 22.48
N HIS A 111 3.29 -11.29 22.98
CA HIS A 111 3.69 -9.93 22.63
C HIS A 111 4.85 -9.43 23.50
N ARG A 112 5.86 -8.87 22.85
CA ARG A 112 6.95 -8.14 23.49
C ARG A 112 6.80 -6.65 23.20
N LYS A 113 6.69 -5.86 24.26
CA LYS A 113 6.65 -4.40 24.14
C LYS A 113 7.89 -3.87 23.42
N THR A 114 7.70 -2.88 22.57
CA THR A 114 8.79 -2.17 21.89
C THR A 114 9.73 -1.57 22.91
N ARG A 115 11.03 -1.82 22.74
CA ARG A 115 12.06 -1.29 23.63
C ARG A 115 12.24 0.22 23.43
N ASP A 116 12.50 0.94 24.49
CA ASP A 116 12.62 2.41 24.47
C ASP A 116 13.71 2.91 23.52
N TRP A 117 14.82 2.18 23.40
CA TRP A 117 15.90 2.55 22.48
C TRP A 117 15.43 2.49 21.00
N VAL A 118 14.55 1.56 20.63
CA VAL A 118 13.98 1.48 19.28
C VAL A 118 13.19 2.75 18.96
N ILE A 119 12.41 3.24 19.91
CA ILE A 119 11.67 4.50 19.73
C ILE A 119 12.64 5.69 19.67
N ARG A 120 13.66 5.73 20.54
CA ARG A 120 14.67 6.81 20.55
C ARG A 120 15.42 6.89 19.22
N ASP A 121 15.84 5.76 18.67
CA ASP A 121 16.53 5.69 17.37
C ASP A 121 15.68 6.20 16.21
N ASN A 122 14.35 6.17 16.35
CA ASN A 122 13.39 6.67 15.37
C ASN A 122 12.96 8.13 15.61
N LEU A 123 13.60 8.86 16.53
CA LEU A 123 13.36 10.28 16.74
C LEU A 123 14.29 11.15 15.88
N PHE A 124 13.71 12.15 15.18
CA PHE A 124 14.44 13.19 14.44
C PHE A 124 14.87 14.35 15.33
N ILE A 125 14.30 14.41 16.55
CA ILE A 125 14.44 15.47 17.54
C ILE A 125 15.36 15.00 18.66
N ARG A 126 16.09 15.93 19.24
CA ARG A 126 17.00 15.67 20.36
C ARG A 126 16.84 16.76 21.42
N GLU A 127 17.18 16.42 22.65
CA GLU A 127 17.29 17.39 23.74
C GLU A 127 18.34 18.45 23.40
N GLY A 128 18.10 19.69 23.81
CA GLY A 128 18.94 20.85 23.49
C GLY A 128 18.68 21.51 22.16
N MET A 129 17.84 20.92 21.27
CA MET A 129 17.51 21.49 19.97
C MET A 129 16.31 22.46 20.07
N PRO A 130 16.23 23.50 19.21
CA PRO A 130 15.03 24.30 19.09
C PRO A 130 13.89 23.46 18.50
N LEU A 131 12.70 23.61 19.07
CA LEU A 131 11.48 22.95 18.61
C LEU A 131 11.10 23.48 17.23
N SER A 132 10.87 22.58 16.30
CA SER A 132 10.25 22.87 15.02
C SER A 132 8.95 22.09 14.90
N ALA A 133 7.83 22.81 14.72
CA ALA A 133 6.50 22.24 14.63
C ALA A 133 6.40 21.18 13.52
N TYR A 134 7.07 21.42 12.41
CA TYR A 134 7.10 20.49 11.29
C TYR A 134 7.91 19.24 11.57
N LYS A 135 9.10 19.37 12.20
CA LYS A 135 9.90 18.20 12.58
C LYS A 135 9.15 17.32 13.57
N LEU A 136 8.41 17.92 14.53
CA LEU A 136 7.59 17.15 15.47
C LEU A 136 6.46 16.41 14.75
N ALA A 137 5.73 17.10 13.86
CA ALA A 137 4.67 16.50 13.10
C ALA A 137 5.16 15.36 12.18
N ASP A 138 6.29 15.59 11.50
CA ASP A 138 6.92 14.56 10.64
C ASP A 138 7.41 13.38 11.47
N ASN A 139 7.96 13.60 12.67
CA ASN A 139 8.42 12.53 13.54
C ASN A 139 7.25 11.73 14.12
N GLU A 140 6.19 12.38 14.55
CA GLU A 140 4.98 11.72 15.03
C GLU A 140 4.40 10.81 13.94
N ARG A 141 4.30 11.31 12.70
CA ARG A 141 3.86 10.54 11.54
C ARG A 141 4.80 9.38 11.22
N PHE A 142 6.12 9.62 11.22
CA PHE A 142 7.13 8.59 10.94
C PHE A 142 7.04 7.44 11.95
N ILE A 143 6.98 7.72 13.26
CA ILE A 143 6.80 6.68 14.27
C ILE A 143 5.49 5.91 14.04
N ARG A 144 4.39 6.62 13.72
CA ARG A 144 3.09 5.99 13.41
C ARG A 144 3.15 5.11 12.15
N SER A 145 4.08 5.37 11.23
CA SER A 145 4.27 4.56 10.02
C SER A 145 5.02 3.26 10.25
N LEU A 146 5.66 3.07 11.39
CA LEU A 146 6.35 1.82 11.72
C LEU A 146 5.35 0.66 11.82
N ASN A 147 5.72 -0.50 11.26
CA ASN A 147 4.81 -1.64 11.11
C ASN A 147 4.34 -2.26 12.43
N PHE A 148 5.05 -2.01 13.52
CA PHE A 148 4.76 -2.52 14.86
C PHE A 148 4.11 -1.47 15.77
N ILE A 149 3.89 -0.24 15.28
CA ILE A 149 3.24 0.84 16.02
C ILE A 149 1.83 1.08 15.48
N GLN A 150 0.84 1.08 16.37
CA GLN A 150 -0.55 1.36 16.04
C GLN A 150 -0.82 2.86 15.92
N ASP A 151 -0.36 3.62 16.90
CA ASP A 151 -0.51 5.07 16.95
C ASP A 151 0.65 5.71 17.74
N ALA A 152 0.97 6.93 17.38
CA ALA A 152 1.98 7.72 18.07
C ALA A 152 1.49 9.16 18.21
N ARG A 153 1.80 9.78 19.35
CA ARG A 153 1.50 11.19 19.65
C ARG A 153 2.67 11.82 20.35
N ILE A 154 2.98 13.06 19.99
CA ILE A 154 3.94 13.89 20.68
C ILE A 154 3.16 15.00 21.36
N LEU A 155 3.30 15.11 22.69
CA LEU A 155 2.71 16.18 23.48
C LEU A 155 3.81 17.13 23.92
N VAL A 156 3.50 18.43 23.85
CA VAL A 156 4.38 19.48 24.37
C VAL A 156 3.89 19.88 25.74
N ALA A 157 4.76 19.77 26.76
CA ALA A 157 4.51 20.23 28.11
C ALA A 157 5.24 21.55 28.33
N PRO A 158 4.53 22.70 28.30
CA PRO A 158 5.13 24.00 28.65
C PRO A 158 5.50 24.06 30.13
N MET A 159 6.57 24.78 30.45
CA MET A 159 6.93 25.04 31.83
C MET A 159 6.25 26.32 32.36
N PHE A 160 5.80 26.28 33.59
CA PHE A 160 5.13 27.42 34.21
C PHE A 160 6.12 28.58 34.50
N ASP A 161 7.39 28.26 34.78
CA ASP A 161 8.40 29.23 35.23
C ASP A 161 9.34 29.71 34.09
N ASN A 162 9.33 29.09 32.94
CA ASN A 162 10.22 29.43 31.83
C ASN A 162 9.54 29.24 30.47
N ASN A 163 9.34 30.35 29.76
CA ASN A 163 8.66 30.37 28.47
C ASN A 163 9.60 29.97 27.31
N ASP A 164 10.92 29.85 27.54
CA ASP A 164 11.91 29.58 26.49
C ASP A 164 12.19 28.10 26.25
N SER A 165 11.69 27.24 27.15
CA SER A 165 11.90 25.79 27.03
C SER A 165 10.62 24.99 27.22
N VAL A 166 10.65 23.76 26.71
CA VAL A 166 9.53 22.79 26.78
C VAL A 166 10.06 21.40 27.01
N ASP A 167 9.26 20.57 27.67
CA ASP A 167 9.45 19.12 27.69
C ASP A 167 8.56 18.45 26.67
N LEU A 168 9.02 17.35 26.10
CA LEU A 168 8.25 16.53 25.16
C LEU A 168 7.89 15.20 25.78
N VAL A 169 6.66 14.76 25.58
CA VAL A 169 6.19 13.42 25.93
C VAL A 169 5.81 12.70 24.66
N VAL A 170 6.62 11.72 24.26
CA VAL A 170 6.36 10.85 23.11
C VAL A 170 5.59 9.65 23.60
N ILE A 171 4.35 9.55 23.17
CA ILE A 171 3.43 8.47 23.51
C ILE A 171 3.34 7.55 22.30
N VAL A 172 3.63 6.28 22.49
CA VAL A 172 3.50 5.24 21.46
C VAL A 172 2.61 4.13 21.94
N LYS A 173 1.81 3.59 21.04
CA LYS A 173 1.00 2.41 21.27
C LYS A 173 1.43 1.32 20.32
N ASP A 174 1.84 0.18 20.88
CA ASP A 174 2.23 -0.98 20.09
C ASP A 174 1.03 -1.62 19.40
N LEU A 175 1.29 -2.24 18.25
CA LEU A 175 0.43 -3.25 17.67
C LEU A 175 0.80 -4.62 18.27
N PHE A 176 -0.16 -5.55 18.34
CA PHE A 176 0.16 -6.96 18.54
C PHE A 176 0.97 -7.45 17.32
N SER A 177 2.23 -7.82 17.52
CA SER A 177 3.23 -7.93 16.47
C SER A 177 3.22 -9.25 15.68
N LEU A 178 2.64 -10.31 16.25
CA LEU A 178 2.51 -11.60 15.57
C LEU A 178 1.27 -11.60 14.66
N SER A 179 1.45 -11.91 13.41
CA SER A 179 0.37 -12.02 12.42
C SER A 179 0.47 -13.32 11.62
N GLY A 180 -0.67 -13.83 11.21
CA GLY A 180 -0.78 -14.91 10.24
C GLY A 180 -1.70 -14.49 9.11
N ALA A 181 -1.35 -14.82 7.89
CA ALA A 181 -2.20 -14.65 6.73
C ALA A 181 -2.35 -15.99 6.02
N LEU A 182 -3.59 -16.35 5.70
CA LEU A 182 -3.88 -17.38 4.73
C LEU A 182 -4.09 -16.66 3.38
N GLY A 183 -3.31 -17.02 2.39
CA GLY A 183 -3.41 -16.46 1.05
C GLY A 183 -4.53 -17.11 0.28
N GLU A 184 -4.24 -18.22 -0.40
CA GLU A 184 -5.19 -18.95 -1.21
C GLU A 184 -5.47 -20.31 -0.61
N LEU A 185 -6.75 -20.67 -0.61
CA LEU A 185 -7.24 -22.01 -0.32
C LEU A 185 -7.81 -22.56 -1.62
N ASN A 186 -7.08 -23.49 -2.25
CA ASN A 186 -7.53 -24.13 -3.48
C ASN A 186 -8.12 -25.50 -3.16
N ALA A 187 -9.33 -25.75 -3.66
CA ALA A 187 -10.00 -27.03 -3.48
C ALA A 187 -9.52 -28.09 -4.50
N ALA A 188 -9.15 -27.66 -5.70
CA ALA A 188 -8.64 -28.54 -6.76
C ALA A 188 -7.68 -27.77 -7.70
N PRO A 189 -6.38 -28.14 -7.77
CA PRO A 189 -5.69 -29.08 -6.88
C PRO A 189 -5.64 -28.59 -5.44
N ALA A 190 -5.68 -29.51 -4.47
CA ALA A 190 -5.68 -29.15 -3.07
C ALA A 190 -4.40 -28.42 -2.69
N GLY A 191 -4.55 -27.19 -2.16
CA GLY A 191 -3.41 -26.36 -1.81
C GLY A 191 -3.75 -25.35 -0.71
N ILE A 192 -2.77 -25.07 0.13
CA ILE A 192 -2.82 -24.06 1.19
C ILE A 192 -1.57 -23.21 1.10
N ARG A 193 -1.74 -21.90 0.88
CA ARG A 193 -0.67 -20.93 0.96
C ARG A 193 -0.90 -19.99 2.14
N GLY A 194 0.12 -19.77 2.94
CA GLY A 194 -0.01 -18.90 4.10
C GLY A 194 1.34 -18.42 4.62
N ASN A 195 1.31 -17.44 5.52
CA ASN A 195 2.50 -16.98 6.20
C ASN A 195 2.23 -16.62 7.66
N ILE A 196 3.27 -16.71 8.46
CA ILE A 196 3.34 -16.21 9.83
C ILE A 196 4.43 -15.16 9.87
N SER A 197 4.16 -14.01 10.45
CA SER A 197 5.09 -12.90 10.54
C SER A 197 5.06 -12.30 11.94
N GLU A 198 6.24 -12.15 12.54
CA GLU A 198 6.47 -11.36 13.73
C GLU A 198 7.10 -10.02 13.31
N ALA A 199 6.40 -8.91 13.52
CA ALA A 199 6.82 -7.58 13.06
C ALA A 199 7.71 -6.83 14.06
N ASN A 200 7.81 -7.32 15.31
CA ASN A 200 8.57 -6.69 16.39
C ASN A 200 9.34 -7.73 17.22
N PHE A 201 10.11 -8.57 16.54
CA PHE A 201 10.81 -9.67 17.17
C PHE A 201 11.62 -9.23 18.38
N LEU A 202 11.32 -9.80 19.54
CA LEU A 202 11.88 -9.45 20.86
C LEU A 202 11.74 -7.97 21.26
N GLY A 203 10.80 -7.22 20.66
CA GLY A 203 10.62 -5.79 20.91
C GLY A 203 11.68 -4.89 20.27
N MET A 204 12.43 -5.41 19.29
CA MET A 204 13.55 -4.72 18.65
C MET A 204 13.20 -4.08 17.30
N GLY A 205 11.93 -4.05 16.91
CA GLY A 205 11.50 -3.51 15.61
C GLY A 205 11.98 -4.35 14.41
N GLN A 206 12.39 -5.59 14.65
CA GLN A 206 12.83 -6.52 13.61
C GLN A 206 11.67 -7.38 13.14
N ARG A 207 11.64 -7.71 11.85
CA ARG A 207 10.61 -8.57 11.26
C ARG A 207 11.19 -9.94 10.92
N VAL A 208 10.50 -10.98 11.34
CA VAL A 208 10.75 -12.36 10.90
C VAL A 208 9.47 -12.88 10.26
N GLN A 209 9.56 -13.42 9.07
CA GLN A 209 8.41 -14.00 8.37
C GLN A 209 8.76 -15.38 7.83
N LEU A 210 7.87 -16.34 8.08
CA LEU A 210 7.88 -17.67 7.48
C LEU A 210 6.63 -17.79 6.61
N GLY A 211 6.83 -18.02 5.31
CA GLY A 211 5.77 -18.39 4.36
C GLY A 211 5.86 -19.85 4.01
N VAL A 212 4.71 -20.47 3.80
CA VAL A 212 4.57 -21.89 3.41
C VAL A 212 3.52 -22.00 2.32
N ASN A 213 3.83 -22.79 1.30
CA ASN A 213 2.90 -23.26 0.28
C ASN A 213 2.89 -24.79 0.33
N LEU A 214 1.73 -25.39 0.58
CA LEU A 214 1.52 -26.83 0.52
C LEU A 214 0.56 -27.11 -0.62
N GLU A 215 0.99 -27.85 -1.63
CA GLU A 215 0.21 -28.05 -2.84
C GLU A 215 0.42 -29.46 -3.41
N GLN A 216 -0.68 -30.11 -3.76
CA GLN A 216 -0.68 -31.52 -4.18
C GLN A 216 0.07 -31.73 -5.52
N ASN A 217 -0.06 -30.81 -6.46
CA ASN A 217 0.54 -30.94 -7.79
C ASN A 217 1.97 -30.42 -7.90
N ARG A 218 2.51 -29.92 -6.81
CA ARG A 218 3.86 -29.35 -6.75
C ARG A 218 4.90 -30.41 -6.38
N THR A 219 6.08 -30.33 -6.95
CA THR A 219 7.21 -31.21 -6.60
C THR A 219 8.43 -30.35 -6.20
N PRO A 220 8.90 -30.40 -4.94
CA PRO A 220 8.30 -31.07 -3.78
C PRO A 220 6.94 -30.43 -3.39
N HIS A 221 6.07 -31.17 -2.72
CA HIS A 221 4.72 -30.74 -2.33
C HIS A 221 4.69 -29.51 -1.41
N TYR A 222 5.82 -28.98 -1.04
CA TYR A 222 5.97 -27.78 -0.22
C TYR A 222 6.86 -26.73 -0.89
N GLY A 223 6.53 -25.50 -0.64
CA GLY A 223 7.35 -24.34 -0.90
C GLY A 223 7.48 -23.50 0.36
N MET A 224 8.56 -22.74 0.49
CA MET A 224 8.80 -21.94 1.69
C MET A 224 9.39 -20.57 1.35
N GLN A 225 9.13 -19.63 2.25
CA GLN A 225 9.75 -18.31 2.26
C GLN A 225 10.25 -18.01 3.66
N LEU A 226 11.49 -17.58 3.78
CA LEU A 226 12.04 -16.97 4.98
C LEU A 226 12.42 -15.53 4.66
N LEU A 227 11.94 -14.58 5.47
CA LEU A 227 12.29 -13.18 5.36
C LEU A 227 12.68 -12.64 6.72
N TYR A 228 13.82 -11.96 6.76
CA TYR A 228 14.28 -11.19 7.91
C TYR A 228 14.42 -9.73 7.52
N GLY A 229 13.82 -8.85 8.31
CA GLY A 229 13.87 -7.40 8.14
C GLY A 229 14.37 -6.70 9.40
N PHE A 230 15.29 -5.78 9.24
CA PHE A 230 15.78 -4.93 10.31
C PHE A 230 15.55 -3.47 9.93
N SER A 231 14.64 -2.81 10.62
CA SER A 231 14.32 -1.40 10.39
C SER A 231 15.23 -0.50 11.20
N ASN A 232 15.73 0.56 10.56
CA ASN A 232 16.53 1.62 11.21
C ASN A 232 17.74 1.08 12.00
N ILE A 233 18.72 0.53 11.30
CA ILE A 233 19.93 -0.02 11.90
C ILE A 233 20.69 1.09 12.66
N ALA A 234 20.78 0.97 13.98
CA ALA A 234 21.51 1.87 14.88
C ALA A 234 21.17 3.38 14.69
N GLY A 235 19.91 3.72 14.41
CA GLY A 235 19.48 5.11 14.23
C GLY A 235 19.92 5.76 12.91
N SER A 236 20.46 4.98 11.96
CA SER A 236 20.91 5.47 10.66
C SER A 236 19.77 5.68 9.64
N PHE A 237 18.56 5.22 9.96
CA PHE A 237 17.40 5.12 9.05
C PHE A 237 17.64 4.20 7.85
N VAL A 238 18.67 3.36 7.89
CA VAL A 238 18.88 2.29 6.93
C VAL A 238 18.11 1.06 7.39
N ASN A 239 17.29 0.53 6.49
CA ASN A 239 16.60 -0.74 6.66
C ASN A 239 17.36 -1.82 5.91
N ALA A 240 17.45 -3.01 6.47
CA ALA A 240 17.99 -4.19 5.78
C ALA A 240 16.88 -5.25 5.66
N THR A 241 16.85 -5.93 4.52
CA THR A 241 15.98 -7.08 4.30
C THR A 241 16.78 -8.17 3.64
N ALA A 242 16.69 -9.38 4.19
CA ALA A 242 17.22 -10.60 3.57
C ALA A 242 16.07 -11.59 3.38
N SER A 243 15.99 -12.21 2.22
CA SER A 243 14.95 -13.20 1.92
C SER A 243 15.53 -14.39 1.18
N TYR A 244 14.99 -15.56 1.51
CA TYR A 244 15.12 -16.78 0.72
C TYR A 244 13.74 -17.36 0.50
N THR A 245 13.40 -17.68 -0.73
CA THR A 245 12.06 -18.19 -1.07
C THR A 245 12.13 -19.20 -2.21
N THR A 246 11.20 -20.14 -2.22
CA THR A 246 10.91 -21.04 -3.34
C THR A 246 9.49 -20.84 -3.87
N ILE A 247 8.84 -19.75 -3.45
CA ILE A 247 7.45 -19.40 -3.76
C ILE A 247 7.34 -17.90 -4.10
N ASN A 248 8.37 -17.34 -4.72
CA ASN A 248 8.34 -15.96 -5.18
C ASN A 248 7.36 -15.83 -6.36
N THR A 249 6.83 -14.63 -6.57
CA THR A 249 6.01 -14.36 -7.75
C THR A 249 6.92 -14.32 -8.98
N ASP A 250 6.64 -15.16 -9.94
CA ASP A 250 7.39 -15.31 -11.18
C ASP A 250 7.28 -14.08 -12.09
N GLN A 251 8.26 -13.90 -12.96
CA GLN A 251 8.23 -12.93 -14.05
C GLN A 251 7.31 -13.33 -15.21
N TYR A 252 7.03 -14.62 -15.35
CA TYR A 252 6.16 -15.11 -16.41
C TYR A 252 4.78 -15.51 -15.85
N PRO A 253 3.67 -14.88 -16.29
CA PRO A 253 2.34 -15.26 -15.84
C PRO A 253 2.02 -16.73 -16.12
N GLY A 254 1.45 -17.40 -15.15
CA GLY A 254 1.07 -18.83 -15.26
C GLY A 254 2.16 -19.82 -14.84
N GLN A 255 3.34 -19.35 -14.45
CA GLN A 255 4.39 -20.17 -13.82
C GLN A 255 4.69 -19.63 -12.42
N PRO A 256 3.91 -19.99 -11.41
CA PRO A 256 4.15 -19.57 -10.04
C PRO A 256 5.34 -20.33 -9.44
N ASP A 257 5.98 -19.74 -8.42
CA ASP A 257 6.98 -20.36 -7.56
C ASP A 257 8.43 -20.30 -8.07
N GLU A 258 8.87 -19.08 -8.36
CA GLU A 258 10.29 -18.78 -8.56
C GLU A 258 11.09 -18.99 -7.25
N LYS A 259 12.26 -19.60 -7.33
CA LYS A 259 13.25 -19.62 -6.26
C LYS A 259 14.08 -18.34 -6.32
N ALA A 260 14.15 -17.64 -5.21
CA ALA A 260 14.93 -16.42 -5.10
C ALA A 260 15.65 -16.31 -3.76
N TRP A 261 16.80 -15.65 -3.78
CA TRP A 261 17.36 -15.03 -2.60
C TRP A 261 17.79 -13.61 -2.92
N PHE A 262 17.61 -12.71 -1.98
CA PHE A 262 18.06 -11.34 -2.13
C PHE A 262 18.42 -10.70 -0.79
N ILE A 263 19.30 -9.71 -0.86
CA ILE A 263 19.64 -8.79 0.22
C ILE A 263 19.36 -7.38 -0.29
N ARG A 264 18.61 -6.61 0.51
CA ARG A 264 18.28 -5.22 0.21
C ARG A 264 18.66 -4.34 1.38
N LEU A 265 19.34 -3.24 1.11
CA LEU A 265 19.49 -2.11 2.02
C LEU A 265 18.71 -0.94 1.43
N ASP A 266 17.95 -0.27 2.26
CA ASP A 266 17.12 0.86 1.84
C ASP A 266 17.14 1.96 2.91
N ARG A 267 17.46 3.16 2.51
CA ARG A 267 17.34 4.37 3.32
C ARG A 267 16.40 5.34 2.64
N PRO A 268 15.11 5.34 3.02
CA PRO A 268 14.15 6.26 2.43
C PRO A 268 14.48 7.71 2.83
N LEU A 269 13.95 8.68 2.09
CA LEU A 269 13.89 10.05 2.58
C LEU A 269 12.80 10.11 3.66
N TYR A 270 13.16 9.75 4.88
CA TYR A 270 12.27 9.57 6.03
C TYR A 270 11.64 10.89 6.54
N ALA A 271 12.23 12.00 6.20
CA ALA A 271 11.73 13.34 6.51
C ALA A 271 12.12 14.34 5.41
N PRO A 272 11.34 15.41 5.17
CA PRO A 272 11.70 16.46 4.22
C PRO A 272 13.01 17.19 4.55
N SER A 273 13.46 17.10 5.81
CA SER A 273 14.73 17.66 6.28
C SER A 273 15.92 16.70 6.14
N ALA A 274 15.68 15.44 5.79
CA ALA A 274 16.75 14.48 5.56
C ALA A 274 17.55 14.84 4.30
N HIS A 275 18.88 14.62 4.35
CA HIS A 275 19.78 15.03 3.27
C HIS A 275 19.94 13.96 2.20
N LEU A 276 19.95 12.70 2.61
CA LEU A 276 20.32 11.56 1.79
C LEU A 276 19.23 10.49 1.79
N ALA A 277 18.97 9.91 0.63
CA ALA A 277 18.25 8.66 0.48
C ALA A 277 19.04 7.74 -0.47
N GLY A 278 18.78 6.44 -0.43
CA GLY A 278 19.45 5.51 -1.31
C GLY A 278 19.02 4.08 -1.03
N GLY A 279 19.46 3.17 -1.89
CA GLY A 279 19.19 1.75 -1.75
C GLY A 279 20.19 0.91 -2.51
N PHE A 280 20.31 -0.33 -2.09
CA PHE A 280 21.14 -1.32 -2.73
C PHE A 280 20.45 -2.68 -2.64
N THR A 281 20.37 -3.40 -3.75
CA THR A 281 19.78 -4.74 -3.82
C THR A 281 20.70 -5.64 -4.62
N ILE A 282 20.96 -6.83 -4.09
CA ILE A 282 21.58 -7.94 -4.82
C ILE A 282 20.72 -9.17 -4.64
N GLY A 283 20.61 -9.99 -5.67
CA GLY A 283 19.84 -11.22 -5.59
C GLY A 283 20.04 -12.14 -6.79
N GLN A 284 19.54 -13.34 -6.64
CA GLN A 284 19.45 -14.34 -7.70
C GLN A 284 18.04 -14.87 -7.74
N PHE A 285 17.54 -15.02 -8.95
CA PHE A 285 16.19 -15.48 -9.26
C PHE A 285 16.28 -16.60 -10.27
N GLN A 286 15.53 -17.66 -10.04
CA GLN A 286 15.58 -18.84 -10.89
C GLN A 286 14.24 -19.57 -10.86
N ASP A 287 13.70 -19.89 -12.03
CA ASP A 287 12.51 -20.71 -12.12
C ASP A 287 12.86 -22.21 -12.16
N PHE A 288 12.05 -23.00 -11.48
CA PHE A 288 12.12 -24.46 -11.41
C PHE A 288 10.78 -25.06 -11.81
N ASN A 289 10.83 -26.08 -12.65
CA ASN A 289 9.62 -26.79 -13.09
C ASN A 289 9.02 -27.64 -11.96
N VAL A 290 8.45 -26.96 -10.97
CA VAL A 290 7.84 -27.62 -9.79
C VAL A 290 6.51 -28.32 -10.11
N TYR A 291 5.90 -28.03 -11.24
CA TYR A 291 4.63 -28.59 -11.69
C TYR A 291 4.79 -29.64 -12.81
N ASN A 292 6.01 -29.99 -13.16
CA ASN A 292 6.33 -30.96 -14.22
C ASN A 292 5.69 -30.62 -15.55
N PHE A 293 5.67 -29.34 -15.93
CA PHE A 293 5.26 -28.91 -17.25
C PHE A 293 6.15 -29.54 -18.33
N PRO A 294 5.63 -29.84 -19.52
CA PRO A 294 6.47 -30.18 -20.65
C PRO A 294 7.50 -29.09 -20.93
N ASP A 295 8.71 -29.47 -21.34
CA ASP A 295 9.80 -28.50 -21.63
C ASP A 295 9.39 -27.43 -22.64
N SER A 296 8.47 -27.76 -23.56
CA SER A 296 7.91 -26.81 -24.54
C SER A 296 7.09 -25.69 -23.91
N LEU A 297 6.53 -25.90 -22.72
CA LEU A 297 5.67 -24.95 -22.00
C LEU A 297 6.37 -24.31 -20.82
N PHE A 298 7.48 -24.89 -20.33
CA PHE A 298 8.21 -24.39 -19.18
C PHE A 298 9.28 -23.39 -19.60
N PHE A 299 9.19 -22.16 -19.13
CA PHE A 299 10.14 -21.08 -19.38
C PHE A 299 11.25 -21.09 -18.33
N LYS A 300 12.25 -21.96 -18.49
CA LYS A 300 13.39 -22.08 -17.57
C LYS A 300 14.31 -20.89 -17.71
N TYR A 301 14.49 -20.12 -16.62
CA TYR A 301 15.41 -19.01 -16.57
C TYR A 301 16.19 -18.92 -15.26
N LYS A 302 17.29 -18.17 -15.29
CA LYS A 302 18.05 -17.77 -14.11
C LYS A 302 18.72 -16.44 -14.38
N TYR A 303 18.57 -15.48 -13.47
CA TYR A 303 19.23 -14.19 -13.56
C TYR A 303 19.72 -13.69 -12.21
N TYR A 304 20.66 -12.75 -12.25
CA TYR A 304 21.18 -12.02 -11.11
C TYR A 304 20.81 -10.56 -11.24
N THR A 305 20.39 -9.95 -10.13
CA THR A 305 20.13 -8.51 -10.07
C THR A 305 21.15 -7.81 -9.21
N HIS A 306 21.61 -6.66 -9.69
CA HIS A 306 22.42 -5.70 -8.96
C HIS A 306 21.80 -4.35 -9.18
N ASP A 307 21.31 -3.71 -8.14
CA ASP A 307 20.62 -2.43 -8.20
C ASP A 307 21.12 -1.53 -7.08
N GLY A 308 21.61 -0.36 -7.43
CA GLY A 308 22.09 0.62 -6.48
C GLY A 308 21.71 2.02 -6.89
N TRP A 309 21.19 2.81 -5.93
CA TRP A 309 20.88 4.19 -6.15
C TRP A 309 21.23 5.06 -4.94
N ILE A 310 21.48 6.32 -5.20
CA ILE A 310 21.74 7.33 -4.19
C ILE A 310 21.13 8.65 -4.64
N GLY A 311 20.62 9.44 -3.68
CA GLY A 311 20.05 10.72 -3.99
C GLY A 311 20.23 11.74 -2.87
N TRP A 312 20.27 13.00 -3.25
CA TRP A 312 20.56 14.15 -2.41
C TRP A 312 19.43 15.16 -2.41
N ASN A 313 19.01 15.55 -1.21
CA ASN A 313 18.00 16.59 -0.98
C ASN A 313 18.67 17.97 -0.95
N LEU A 314 18.50 18.70 -2.06
CA LEU A 314 19.10 20.01 -2.23
C LEU A 314 18.34 21.07 -1.40
N GLY A 315 19.08 21.83 -0.61
CA GLY A 315 18.49 22.93 0.18
C GLY A 315 17.81 22.50 1.48
N SER A 316 18.06 21.26 1.94
CA SER A 316 17.57 20.78 3.25
C SER A 316 18.00 21.69 4.42
N ASN A 317 19.17 22.34 4.35
CA ASN A 317 19.66 23.27 5.38
C ASN A 317 18.85 24.58 5.45
N ARG A 318 18.24 25.05 4.36
CA ARG A 318 17.39 26.26 4.35
C ARG A 318 16.13 26.10 5.17
N PHE A 319 15.70 24.88 5.41
CA PHE A 319 14.54 24.57 6.25
C PHE A 319 14.75 24.94 7.72
N LEU A 320 15.99 24.97 8.17
CA LEU A 320 16.33 25.35 9.56
C LEU A 320 16.19 26.85 9.80
N SER A 321 16.25 27.67 8.74
CA SER A 321 16.21 29.13 8.83
C SER A 321 14.86 29.74 8.39
N ASN A 322 14.05 29.04 7.58
CA ASN A 322 12.76 29.54 7.11
C ASN A 322 11.75 28.41 6.90
N THR A 323 10.89 28.21 7.90
CA THR A 323 9.86 27.16 7.92
C THR A 323 8.73 27.38 6.89
N SER A 324 8.64 28.55 6.27
CA SER A 324 7.61 28.85 5.27
C SER A 324 7.90 28.27 3.88
N VAL A 325 9.17 28.01 3.54
CA VAL A 325 9.57 27.47 2.23
C VAL A 325 9.64 25.95 2.31
N ARG A 326 8.62 25.28 1.79
CA ARG A 326 8.47 23.81 1.85
C ARG A 326 8.83 23.09 0.58
N ASP A 327 9.00 23.82 -0.52
CA ASP A 327 9.39 23.24 -1.79
C ASP A 327 10.80 22.67 -1.70
N ARG A 328 10.97 21.43 -2.14
CA ARG A 328 12.21 20.68 -2.10
C ARG A 328 12.62 20.22 -3.48
N ARG A 329 13.91 20.02 -3.63
CA ARG A 329 14.54 19.52 -4.84
C ARG A 329 15.42 18.34 -4.48
N PHE A 330 15.27 17.25 -5.19
CA PHE A 330 16.01 16.04 -4.93
C PHE A 330 16.65 15.58 -6.23
N LEU A 331 17.95 15.30 -6.20
CA LEU A 331 18.69 14.72 -7.30
C LEU A 331 19.06 13.29 -6.91
N ALA A 332 18.79 12.33 -7.78
CA ALA A 332 19.17 10.94 -7.58
C ALA A 332 19.78 10.34 -8.83
N VAL A 333 20.67 9.36 -8.61
CA VAL A 333 21.24 8.52 -9.66
C VAL A 333 21.07 7.06 -9.28
N ARG A 334 20.87 6.20 -10.27
CA ARG A 334 20.71 4.76 -10.13
C ARG A 334 21.46 4.05 -11.22
N TYR A 335 22.10 2.96 -10.85
CA TYR A 335 22.59 1.96 -11.78
C TYR A 335 21.98 0.61 -11.41
N PHE A 336 21.42 -0.08 -12.39
CA PHE A 336 20.99 -1.45 -12.19
C PHE A 336 21.36 -2.35 -13.38
N ARG A 337 21.50 -3.63 -13.07
CA ARG A 337 21.75 -4.67 -14.05
C ARG A 337 21.04 -5.95 -13.65
N ASP A 338 20.21 -6.47 -14.57
CA ASP A 338 19.65 -7.81 -14.54
C ASP A 338 20.38 -8.63 -15.60
N ALA A 339 21.18 -9.60 -15.16
CA ALA A 339 22.02 -10.42 -16.04
C ALA A 339 21.48 -11.85 -16.05
N PHE A 340 21.02 -12.31 -17.19
CA PHE A 340 20.51 -13.67 -17.40
C PHE A 340 21.66 -14.64 -17.63
N ASP A 341 21.81 -15.60 -16.71
CA ASP A 341 22.70 -16.76 -16.86
C ASP A 341 22.04 -17.85 -17.72
N THR A 342 20.72 -17.99 -17.60
CA THR A 342 19.92 -18.92 -18.38
C THR A 342 18.70 -18.17 -18.91
N VAL A 343 18.50 -18.24 -20.23
CA VAL A 343 17.35 -17.69 -20.94
C VAL A 343 16.47 -18.86 -21.40
N PRO A 344 15.13 -18.77 -21.35
CA PRO A 344 14.25 -19.82 -21.84
C PRO A 344 14.59 -20.19 -23.29
N TYR A 345 14.66 -21.49 -23.60
CA TYR A 345 15.01 -21.93 -24.95
C TYR A 345 13.99 -21.48 -26.01
N GLN A 346 12.73 -21.27 -25.61
CA GLN A 346 11.66 -20.73 -26.49
C GLN A 346 11.94 -19.29 -26.93
N VAL A 347 12.72 -18.55 -26.15
CA VAL A 347 13.17 -17.19 -26.45
C VAL A 347 14.51 -17.19 -27.16
N GLY A 348 15.44 -18.03 -26.69
CA GLY A 348 16.80 -18.12 -27.24
C GLY A 348 17.51 -16.75 -27.23
N ASN A 349 18.15 -16.42 -28.34
CA ASN A 349 18.87 -15.15 -28.52
C ASN A 349 17.99 -14.05 -29.14
N THR A 350 16.67 -14.24 -29.21
CA THR A 350 15.76 -13.24 -29.76
C THR A 350 15.42 -12.20 -28.69
N PHE A 351 15.06 -11.00 -29.14
CA PHE A 351 14.61 -9.96 -28.26
C PHE A 351 13.28 -10.35 -27.59
N ASN A 352 13.26 -10.28 -26.25
CA ASN A 352 12.06 -10.48 -25.44
C ASN A 352 12.04 -9.46 -24.31
N PHE A 353 10.93 -8.80 -24.09
CA PHE A 353 10.84 -7.73 -23.08
C PHE A 353 11.01 -8.21 -21.65
N ARG A 354 10.84 -9.51 -21.36
CA ARG A 354 10.98 -10.08 -20.00
C ARG A 354 12.32 -10.77 -19.78
N PHE A 355 12.76 -11.60 -20.70
CA PHE A 355 13.89 -12.53 -20.54
C PHE A 355 15.18 -12.06 -21.20
N ASN A 356 15.43 -10.76 -21.28
CA ASN A 356 16.69 -10.23 -21.78
C ASN A 356 17.49 -9.53 -20.69
N ASP A 357 18.80 -9.54 -20.82
CA ASP A 357 19.67 -8.69 -20.02
C ASP A 357 19.22 -7.25 -20.08
N LYS A 358 19.14 -6.63 -18.91
CA LYS A 358 18.79 -5.22 -18.75
C LYS A 358 19.88 -4.52 -17.96
N GLU A 359 20.24 -3.33 -18.41
CA GLU A 359 21.23 -2.51 -17.72
C GLU A 359 20.88 -1.04 -17.93
N ALA A 360 20.95 -0.24 -16.88
CA ALA A 360 20.64 1.17 -17.00
C ALA A 360 21.43 2.03 -16.02
N ALA A 361 21.76 3.23 -16.48
CA ALA A 361 22.26 4.32 -15.67
C ALA A 361 21.28 5.50 -15.82
N LEU A 362 20.51 5.77 -14.78
CA LEU A 362 19.43 6.75 -14.77
C LEU A 362 19.74 7.86 -13.76
N ALA A 363 19.38 9.09 -14.11
CA ALA A 363 19.36 10.23 -13.21
C ALA A 363 17.95 10.80 -13.14
N SER A 364 17.54 11.22 -11.95
CA SER A 364 16.22 11.83 -11.73
C SER A 364 16.34 13.10 -10.93
N PHE A 365 15.60 14.13 -11.37
CA PHE A 365 15.43 15.37 -10.64
C PHE A 365 13.98 15.50 -10.18
N THR A 366 13.76 15.55 -8.86
CA THR A 366 12.43 15.59 -8.28
C THR A 366 12.17 16.90 -7.58
N PHE A 367 11.06 17.55 -7.97
CA PHE A 367 10.47 18.65 -7.23
C PHE A 367 9.34 18.12 -6.38
N PHE A 368 9.35 18.43 -5.09
CA PHE A 368 8.26 17.99 -4.24
C PHE A 368 7.94 18.99 -3.12
N ARG A 369 6.67 18.99 -2.75
CA ARG A 369 6.14 19.63 -1.55
C ARG A 369 5.09 18.71 -1.00
N GLN A 370 5.22 18.34 0.26
CA GLN A 370 4.28 17.43 0.88
C GLN A 370 3.98 17.89 2.30
N ASP A 371 2.76 18.36 2.49
CA ASP A 371 2.16 18.67 3.78
C ASP A 371 1.24 17.50 4.15
N PHE A 372 0.86 17.39 5.41
CA PHE A 372 -0.01 16.33 5.88
C PHE A 372 -1.17 16.90 6.68
N TYR A 373 -2.33 16.28 6.45
CA TYR A 373 -3.55 16.53 7.21
C TYR A 373 -3.96 15.25 7.92
N LYS A 374 -4.32 15.37 9.21
CA LYS A 374 -4.88 14.25 9.95
C LYS A 374 -6.35 14.09 9.60
N THR A 375 -6.74 12.87 9.27
CA THR A 375 -8.12 12.46 8.98
C THR A 375 -8.39 11.07 9.51
N ASN A 376 -9.59 10.53 9.24
CA ASN A 376 -9.94 9.14 9.53
C ASN A 376 -10.98 8.63 8.55
N TYR A 377 -11.21 7.32 8.51
CA TYR A 377 -12.18 6.66 7.63
C TYR A 377 -11.92 6.85 6.13
N ILE A 378 -10.65 6.99 5.70
CA ILE A 378 -10.29 6.83 4.29
C ILE A 378 -10.11 5.33 4.02
N TYR A 379 -9.16 4.72 4.73
CA TYR A 379 -8.86 3.29 4.71
C TYR A 379 -9.06 2.63 6.06
N GLY A 380 -8.80 3.35 7.15
CA GLY A 380 -8.91 2.88 8.52
C GLY A 380 -10.34 2.95 9.03
N PHE A 381 -10.58 2.26 10.15
CA PHE A 381 -11.88 2.16 10.81
C PHE A 381 -12.01 3.18 11.96
N GLY A 382 -11.39 4.35 11.83
CA GLY A 382 -11.40 5.44 12.78
C GLY A 382 -10.05 5.73 13.45
N THR A 383 -8.97 5.04 13.07
CA THR A 383 -7.60 5.40 13.41
C THR A 383 -7.18 6.67 12.69
N THR A 384 -6.18 7.36 13.24
CA THR A 384 -5.59 8.53 12.58
C THR A 384 -4.88 8.14 11.30
N GLU A 385 -5.20 8.84 10.22
CA GLU A 385 -4.59 8.68 8.89
C GLU A 385 -3.99 10.02 8.49
N ASP A 386 -2.78 10.00 7.96
CA ASP A 386 -2.07 11.18 7.49
C ASP A 386 -2.23 11.30 5.96
N LEU A 387 -3.07 12.22 5.51
CA LEU A 387 -3.29 12.51 4.10
C LEU A 387 -2.19 13.42 3.57
N PRO A 388 -1.48 13.02 2.51
CA PRO A 388 -0.56 13.92 1.83
C PRO A 388 -1.33 15.04 1.10
N VAL A 389 -0.75 16.24 1.10
CA VAL A 389 -1.23 17.38 0.32
C VAL A 389 -0.03 18.08 -0.28
N GLY A 390 -0.08 18.38 -1.56
CA GLY A 390 1.02 18.98 -2.30
C GLY A 390 1.28 18.30 -3.63
N TYR A 391 2.54 18.20 -4.01
CA TYR A 391 2.93 17.61 -5.30
C TYR A 391 4.29 16.92 -5.21
N ASN A 392 4.50 16.01 -6.15
CA ASN A 392 5.77 15.35 -6.41
C ASN A 392 5.91 15.18 -7.93
N ILE A 393 6.96 15.78 -8.51
CA ILE A 393 7.22 15.74 -9.94
C ILE A 393 8.66 15.31 -10.14
N ALA A 394 8.86 14.12 -10.67
CA ALA A 394 10.15 13.55 -10.99
C ALA A 394 10.37 13.52 -12.51
N VAL A 395 11.48 14.05 -12.97
CA VAL A 395 11.94 13.94 -14.34
C VAL A 395 13.15 13.00 -14.33
N THR A 396 13.07 11.91 -15.06
CA THR A 396 14.10 10.87 -15.13
C THR A 396 14.64 10.80 -16.54
N SER A 397 15.96 10.73 -16.69
CA SER A 397 16.59 10.48 -17.98
C SER A 397 17.88 9.67 -17.78
N GLY A 398 18.29 8.94 -18.81
CA GLY A 398 19.52 8.20 -18.76
C GLY A 398 19.64 7.14 -19.85
N TRP A 399 20.76 6.43 -19.77
CA TRP A 399 21.05 5.35 -20.67
C TRP A 399 20.37 4.06 -20.22
N TYR A 400 19.81 3.33 -21.19
CA TYR A 400 19.14 2.04 -20.97
C TYR A 400 19.53 1.05 -22.07
N ARG A 401 20.01 -0.10 -21.68
CA ARG A 401 20.34 -1.22 -22.58
C ARG A 401 19.44 -2.41 -22.26
N GLN A 402 18.85 -2.99 -23.30
CA GLN A 402 18.12 -4.24 -23.20
C GLN A 402 18.53 -5.14 -24.33
N LEU A 403 19.21 -6.23 -24.00
CA LEU A 403 19.93 -7.09 -24.95
C LEU A 403 20.90 -6.23 -25.80
N TYR A 404 20.66 -6.10 -27.10
CA TYR A 404 21.47 -5.30 -28.04
C TYR A 404 20.93 -3.87 -28.27
N LEU A 405 19.76 -3.54 -27.72
CA LEU A 405 19.16 -2.22 -27.88
C LEU A 405 19.72 -1.23 -26.86
N ASN A 406 20.58 -0.32 -27.33
CA ASN A 406 21.07 0.80 -26.53
C ASN A 406 20.22 2.04 -26.83
N ARG A 407 19.55 2.57 -25.82
CA ARG A 407 18.57 3.66 -25.97
C ARG A 407 18.76 4.73 -24.90
N LEU A 408 18.45 5.96 -25.23
CA LEU A 408 18.27 7.02 -24.24
C LEU A 408 16.83 6.98 -23.75
N TYR A 409 16.64 6.90 -22.45
CA TYR A 409 15.33 7.01 -21.80
C TYR A 409 15.09 8.44 -21.30
N SER A 410 13.86 8.94 -21.42
CA SER A 410 13.38 10.13 -20.75
C SER A 410 11.95 9.97 -20.32
N GLY A 411 11.63 10.35 -19.08
CA GLY A 411 10.28 10.19 -18.54
C GLY A 411 9.96 11.20 -17.44
N VAL A 412 8.67 11.33 -17.16
CA VAL A 412 8.10 12.19 -16.11
C VAL A 412 7.11 11.35 -15.29
N ASP A 413 7.23 11.45 -13.97
CA ASP A 413 6.24 10.94 -13.00
C ASP A 413 5.81 12.12 -12.12
N ALA A 414 4.54 12.52 -12.24
CA ALA A 414 3.99 13.64 -11.51
C ALA A 414 2.76 13.20 -10.71
N ASN A 415 2.71 13.59 -9.44
CA ASN A 415 1.59 13.32 -8.54
C ASN A 415 1.20 14.61 -7.83
N GLY A 416 -0.11 14.87 -7.76
CA GLY A 416 -0.70 15.98 -7.04
C GLY A 416 -1.75 15.52 -6.05
N TYR A 417 -1.78 16.11 -4.87
CA TYR A 417 -2.66 15.76 -3.77
C TYR A 417 -3.36 17.01 -3.24
N VAL A 418 -4.68 17.00 -3.23
CA VAL A 418 -5.48 18.15 -2.80
C VAL A 418 -6.59 17.69 -1.86
N THR A 419 -6.78 18.41 -0.77
CA THR A 419 -7.92 18.21 0.13
C THR A 419 -8.81 19.43 0.19
N THR A 420 -10.11 19.24 0.33
CA THR A 420 -11.08 20.31 0.48
C THR A 420 -11.39 20.57 1.96
N LYS A 421 -11.93 21.75 2.28
CA LYS A 421 -12.38 22.09 3.64
C LYS A 421 -13.46 21.12 4.17
N ARG A 422 -14.23 20.49 3.28
CA ARG A 422 -15.28 19.51 3.64
C ARG A 422 -14.75 18.08 3.81
N GLY A 423 -13.43 17.84 3.63
CA GLY A 423 -12.83 16.52 3.81
C GLY A 423 -12.88 15.62 2.58
N ALA A 424 -13.15 16.17 1.39
CA ALA A 424 -12.89 15.44 0.16
C ALA A 424 -11.40 15.47 -0.16
N PHE A 425 -10.90 14.40 -0.77
CA PHE A 425 -9.51 14.24 -1.15
C PHE A 425 -9.41 13.83 -2.60
N PHE A 426 -8.49 14.49 -3.33
CA PHE A 426 -8.18 14.21 -4.72
C PHE A 426 -6.71 13.88 -4.87
N GLN A 427 -6.43 12.88 -5.66
CA GLN A 427 -5.11 12.54 -6.13
C GLN A 427 -5.12 12.59 -7.66
N PHE A 428 -4.16 13.30 -8.26
CA PHE A 428 -3.93 13.34 -9.69
C PHE A 428 -2.57 12.71 -9.98
N PHE A 429 -2.45 11.97 -11.05
CA PHE A 429 -1.17 11.42 -11.46
C PHE A 429 -1.01 11.45 -12.98
N LEU A 430 0.23 11.70 -13.39
CA LEU A 430 0.69 11.65 -14.77
C LEU A 430 2.01 10.90 -14.82
N ARG A 431 2.09 9.90 -15.67
CA ARG A 431 3.32 9.19 -15.99
C ARG A 431 3.50 9.18 -17.48
N SER A 432 4.66 9.55 -17.96
CA SER A 432 4.99 9.52 -19.39
C SER A 432 6.46 9.18 -19.56
N GLY A 433 6.77 8.36 -20.56
CA GLY A 433 8.13 7.95 -20.85
C GLY A 433 8.32 7.66 -22.33
N VAL A 434 9.54 7.78 -22.79
CA VAL A 434 9.94 7.47 -24.16
C VAL A 434 11.38 6.99 -24.19
N PHE A 435 11.66 6.02 -25.05
CA PHE A 435 13.01 5.60 -25.39
C PHE A 435 13.38 6.14 -26.79
N MET A 436 14.54 6.71 -26.90
CA MET A 436 15.07 7.24 -28.14
C MET A 436 16.10 6.29 -28.74
N TYR A 437 15.89 5.83 -29.97
CA TYR A 437 16.82 4.99 -30.71
C TYR A 437 17.02 5.55 -32.12
N ARG A 438 18.26 5.91 -32.46
CA ARG A 438 18.62 6.49 -33.77
C ARG A 438 17.71 7.66 -34.21
N GLY A 439 17.33 8.52 -33.25
CA GLY A 439 16.47 9.66 -33.53
C GLY A 439 14.97 9.37 -33.59
N GLN A 440 14.56 8.11 -33.41
CA GLN A 440 13.14 7.72 -33.38
C GLN A 440 12.68 7.42 -31.96
N GLY A 441 11.48 7.87 -31.61
CA GLY A 441 10.84 7.52 -30.35
C GLY A 441 10.27 6.10 -30.38
N GLN A 442 10.65 5.29 -29.42
CA GLN A 442 10.17 3.92 -29.21
C GLN A 442 9.57 3.78 -27.82
N ASP A 443 8.67 2.84 -27.63
CA ASP A 443 8.05 2.55 -26.34
C ASP A 443 7.51 3.81 -25.64
N ALA A 444 7.03 4.79 -26.42
CA ALA A 444 6.45 5.99 -25.86
C ALA A 444 5.15 5.65 -25.14
N SER A 445 4.93 6.24 -23.98
CA SER A 445 3.80 5.90 -23.14
C SER A 445 3.28 7.10 -22.35
N ILE A 446 1.99 7.08 -22.10
CA ILE A 446 1.32 8.04 -21.22
C ILE A 446 0.29 7.31 -20.37
N LEU A 447 0.29 7.60 -19.07
CA LEU A 447 -0.73 7.19 -18.11
C LEU A 447 -1.15 8.42 -17.32
N VAL A 448 -2.42 8.76 -17.39
CA VAL A 448 -3.00 9.87 -16.62
C VAL A 448 -4.21 9.38 -15.86
N GLY A 449 -4.40 9.89 -14.65
CA GLY A 449 -5.60 9.53 -13.90
C GLY A 449 -5.83 10.38 -12.65
N THR A 450 -6.95 10.10 -12.02
CA THR A 450 -7.38 10.78 -10.82
C THR A 450 -8.10 9.82 -9.88
N SER A 451 -7.85 9.96 -8.58
CA SER A 451 -8.61 9.30 -7.52
C SER A 451 -9.34 10.35 -6.70
N TYR A 452 -10.58 10.08 -6.39
CA TYR A 452 -11.45 10.93 -5.59
C TYR A 452 -12.00 10.16 -4.40
N TYR A 453 -11.86 10.73 -3.22
CA TYR A 453 -12.53 10.27 -2.00
C TYR A 453 -13.52 11.35 -1.56
N SER A 454 -14.79 11.00 -1.41
CA SER A 454 -15.82 11.93 -0.97
C SER A 454 -15.55 12.46 0.44
N PRO A 455 -16.21 13.55 0.86
CA PRO A 455 -16.38 13.82 2.28
C PRO A 455 -16.98 12.61 3.01
N LEU A 456 -16.72 12.47 4.30
CA LEU A 456 -17.35 11.45 5.12
C LEU A 456 -18.80 11.85 5.40
N PHE A 457 -19.76 11.09 4.87
CA PHE A 457 -21.15 11.28 5.18
C PHE A 457 -21.48 10.60 6.50
N LEU A 458 -21.99 11.36 7.46
CA LEU A 458 -22.26 10.92 8.83
C LEU A 458 -23.75 10.66 9.01
N PHE A 459 -24.10 9.41 9.32
CA PHE A 459 -25.44 9.00 9.73
C PHE A 459 -25.38 8.41 11.14
N PRO A 460 -26.50 8.31 11.88
CA PRO A 460 -26.47 7.84 13.26
C PRO A 460 -25.85 6.45 13.46
N THR A 461 -26.07 5.53 12.53
CA THR A 461 -25.64 4.12 12.62
C THR A 461 -24.49 3.76 11.68
N VAL A 462 -24.23 4.57 10.65
CA VAL A 462 -23.27 4.28 9.61
C VAL A 462 -22.57 5.55 9.13
N LYS A 463 -21.30 5.41 8.75
CA LYS A 463 -20.57 6.47 8.03
C LYS A 463 -20.29 5.95 6.63
N ILE A 464 -20.48 6.79 5.62
CA ILE A 464 -20.36 6.39 4.21
C ILE A 464 -19.26 7.21 3.55
N ARG A 465 -18.46 6.54 2.74
CA ARG A 465 -17.45 7.17 1.89
C ARG A 465 -17.48 6.56 0.49
N GLN A 466 -17.44 7.41 -0.51
CA GLN A 466 -17.35 7.05 -1.90
C GLN A 466 -15.91 7.22 -2.39
N TYR A 467 -15.40 6.22 -3.09
CA TYR A 467 -14.15 6.24 -3.84
C TYR A 467 -14.43 6.13 -5.32
N ILE A 468 -13.77 6.95 -6.14
CA ILE A 468 -13.82 6.88 -7.60
C ILE A 468 -12.39 7.03 -8.10
N ASN A 469 -11.98 6.16 -9.01
CA ASN A 469 -10.70 6.27 -9.71
C ASN A 469 -10.94 6.17 -11.22
N PHE A 470 -10.33 7.08 -11.95
CA PHE A 470 -10.31 7.09 -13.40
C PHE A 470 -8.88 7.06 -13.89
N SER A 471 -8.58 6.28 -14.91
CA SER A 471 -7.28 6.27 -15.57
C SER A 471 -7.41 6.06 -17.07
N TYR A 472 -6.49 6.71 -17.80
CA TYR A 472 -6.26 6.52 -19.21
C TYR A 472 -4.80 6.18 -19.44
N THR A 473 -4.53 5.12 -20.21
CA THR A 473 -3.18 4.67 -20.57
C THR A 473 -3.09 4.46 -22.05
N GLN A 474 -1.99 4.91 -22.66
CA GLN A 474 -1.69 4.65 -24.07
C GLN A 474 -0.21 4.36 -24.27
N GLN A 475 0.09 3.43 -25.14
CA GLN A 475 1.43 3.07 -25.62
C GLN A 475 1.52 3.36 -27.12
N PHE A 476 2.70 3.81 -27.55
CA PHE A 476 3.01 4.08 -28.95
C PHE A 476 4.34 3.40 -29.29
N ASN A 477 4.44 2.85 -30.49
CA ASN A 477 5.68 2.28 -31.01
C ASN A 477 6.33 1.25 -30.04
N ARG A 478 5.51 0.36 -29.50
CA ARG A 478 5.93 -0.60 -28.48
C ARG A 478 6.88 -1.65 -29.06
N ILE A 479 8.05 -1.79 -28.46
CA ILE A 479 9.10 -2.75 -28.85
C ILE A 479 9.59 -3.54 -27.63
N GLY A 480 10.00 -2.86 -26.55
CA GLY A 480 10.74 -3.44 -25.43
C GLY A 480 10.06 -3.38 -24.07
N ILE A 481 8.86 -2.83 -23.98
CA ILE A 481 8.08 -2.77 -22.74
C ILE A 481 6.89 -3.73 -22.78
N ASP A 482 6.38 -4.04 -21.59
CA ASP A 482 5.18 -4.88 -21.42
C ASP A 482 3.97 -4.25 -22.12
N PRO A 483 3.14 -5.03 -22.82
CA PRO A 483 1.86 -4.56 -23.35
C PRO A 483 0.92 -4.18 -22.22
N LEU A 484 -0.09 -3.35 -22.51
CA LEU A 484 -1.16 -3.11 -21.57
C LEU A 484 -1.99 -4.35 -21.38
N THR A 485 -2.20 -4.74 -20.13
CA THR A 485 -3.08 -5.84 -19.74
C THR A 485 -4.31 -5.32 -19.03
N ILE A 486 -5.32 -6.19 -18.89
CA ILE A 486 -6.56 -5.85 -18.17
C ILE A 486 -6.52 -6.24 -16.70
N ASP A 487 -5.70 -7.21 -16.34
CA ASP A 487 -5.61 -7.86 -15.04
C ASP A 487 -4.66 -7.16 -14.06
N ASN A 488 -4.79 -5.85 -13.89
CA ASN A 488 -3.90 -5.06 -13.03
C ASN A 488 -4.64 -3.92 -12.32
N VAL A 489 -3.90 -3.10 -11.56
CA VAL A 489 -4.45 -1.99 -10.76
C VAL A 489 -5.08 -0.87 -11.58
N PHE A 490 -4.68 -0.71 -12.83
CA PHE A 490 -5.26 0.25 -13.77
C PHE A 490 -6.23 -0.40 -14.77
N GLY A 491 -6.52 -1.68 -14.61
CA GLY A 491 -7.50 -2.46 -15.35
C GLY A 491 -8.59 -3.00 -14.43
N LEU A 492 -8.99 -4.26 -14.60
CA LEU A 492 -9.94 -4.94 -13.73
C LEU A 492 -9.22 -5.75 -12.68
N ARG A 493 -9.41 -5.41 -11.43
CA ARG A 493 -8.86 -6.16 -10.31
C ARG A 493 -9.47 -7.56 -10.27
N TYR A 494 -8.61 -8.55 -9.96
CA TYR A 494 -9.02 -9.96 -9.84
C TYR A 494 -9.54 -10.61 -11.13
N PHE A 495 -9.48 -9.89 -12.25
CA PHE A 495 -9.70 -10.51 -13.56
C PHE A 495 -8.49 -11.39 -13.91
N THR A 496 -8.72 -12.53 -14.54
CA THR A 496 -7.66 -13.42 -15.03
C THR A 496 -7.79 -13.51 -16.55
N GLY A 497 -6.78 -13.05 -17.26
CA GLY A 497 -6.87 -13.02 -18.72
C GLY A 497 -5.50 -12.84 -19.35
N ASP A 498 -4.66 -13.88 -19.30
CA ASP A 498 -3.26 -13.85 -19.72
C ASP A 498 -3.02 -13.49 -21.20
N SER A 499 -4.04 -13.52 -22.01
CA SER A 499 -3.96 -13.26 -23.46
C SER A 499 -4.63 -11.96 -23.92
N THR A 500 -5.02 -11.09 -22.98
CA THR A 500 -5.75 -9.86 -23.30
C THR A 500 -4.81 -8.67 -23.27
N TYR A 501 -4.21 -8.35 -24.42
CA TYR A 501 -3.25 -7.27 -24.60
C TYR A 501 -3.80 -6.14 -25.46
N GLY A 502 -3.36 -4.91 -25.18
CA GLY A 502 -3.74 -3.75 -25.98
C GLY A 502 -2.71 -2.62 -25.90
N ASP A 503 -2.98 -1.54 -26.66
CA ASP A 503 -2.15 -0.35 -26.70
C ASP A 503 -2.82 0.85 -26.01
N GLN A 504 -4.16 0.79 -25.80
CA GLN A 504 -4.91 1.82 -25.10
C GLN A 504 -5.83 1.19 -24.05
N ARG A 505 -5.93 1.81 -22.89
CA ARG A 505 -6.80 1.35 -21.80
C ARG A 505 -7.44 2.55 -21.11
N VAL A 506 -8.76 2.50 -20.94
CA VAL A 506 -9.55 3.45 -20.14
C VAL A 506 -10.22 2.70 -19.02
N THR A 507 -10.04 3.11 -17.78
CA THR A 507 -10.63 2.40 -16.63
C THR A 507 -11.31 3.36 -15.67
N LEU A 508 -12.47 2.94 -15.19
CA LEU A 508 -13.22 3.61 -14.13
C LEU A 508 -13.51 2.59 -13.02
N HIS A 509 -13.07 2.91 -11.80
CA HIS A 509 -13.40 2.18 -10.57
C HIS A 509 -14.31 3.03 -9.71
N SER A 510 -15.31 2.43 -9.09
CA SER A 510 -16.21 3.07 -8.14
C SER A 510 -16.47 2.12 -6.97
N GLU A 511 -16.25 2.58 -5.73
CA GLU A 511 -16.49 1.79 -4.53
C GLU A 511 -17.18 2.66 -3.46
N THR A 512 -18.27 2.16 -2.89
CA THR A 512 -18.96 2.77 -1.74
C THR A 512 -18.73 1.91 -0.51
N THR A 513 -18.10 2.48 0.51
CA THR A 513 -17.80 1.80 1.78
C THR A 513 -18.70 2.33 2.90
N PHE A 514 -19.29 1.40 3.66
CA PHE A 514 -20.21 1.66 4.78
C PHE A 514 -19.53 1.29 6.09
N PHE A 515 -19.03 2.25 6.84
CA PHE A 515 -18.42 2.02 8.16
C PHE A 515 -19.50 1.93 9.24
N ILE A 516 -19.74 0.73 9.73
CA ILE A 516 -20.77 0.46 10.72
C ILE A 516 -20.27 0.82 12.12
N ASN A 517 -21.06 1.52 12.92
CA ASN A 517 -20.74 1.92 14.30
C ASN A 517 -20.83 0.77 15.32
N TYR A 518 -20.79 -0.48 14.87
CA TYR A 518 -20.92 -1.67 15.71
C TYR A 518 -19.59 -2.43 15.77
N LYS A 519 -19.25 -2.90 16.99
CA LYS A 519 -18.07 -3.73 17.23
C LYS A 519 -18.51 -5.12 17.68
N LEU A 520 -17.97 -6.16 17.05
CA LEU A 520 -18.17 -7.55 17.44
C LEU A 520 -16.81 -8.17 17.74
N LEU A 521 -16.57 -8.65 18.96
CA LEU A 521 -15.29 -9.23 19.41
C LEU A 521 -14.09 -8.32 19.14
N GLY A 522 -14.28 -6.99 19.24
CA GLY A 522 -13.23 -6.00 18.93
C GLY A 522 -13.06 -5.68 17.45
N PHE A 523 -13.73 -6.40 16.57
CA PHE A 523 -13.73 -6.10 15.13
C PHE A 523 -14.76 -5.03 14.79
N LYS A 524 -14.34 -4.08 13.97
CA LYS A 524 -15.20 -3.16 13.24
C LYS A 524 -15.44 -3.70 11.85
N PHE A 525 -16.60 -3.43 11.29
CA PHE A 525 -17.01 -3.94 9.98
C PHE A 525 -17.30 -2.79 9.02
N ALA A 526 -16.90 -2.98 7.77
CA ALA A 526 -17.17 -2.08 6.68
C ALA A 526 -17.60 -2.86 5.44
N PRO A 527 -18.91 -3.15 5.28
CA PRO A 527 -19.43 -3.61 4.00
C PRO A 527 -19.15 -2.59 2.90
N PHE A 528 -18.97 -3.07 1.66
CA PHE A 528 -18.78 -2.23 0.50
C PHE A 528 -19.40 -2.83 -0.73
N VAL A 529 -19.73 -1.98 -1.68
CA VAL A 529 -20.16 -2.35 -3.04
C VAL A 529 -19.27 -1.63 -4.03
N PHE A 530 -19.00 -2.26 -5.16
CA PHE A 530 -18.13 -1.69 -6.17
C PHE A 530 -18.56 -2.06 -7.59
N GLY A 531 -18.11 -1.25 -8.54
CA GLY A 531 -18.22 -1.51 -9.95
C GLY A 531 -17.01 -0.97 -10.68
N ASP A 532 -16.44 -1.79 -11.54
CA ASP A 532 -15.26 -1.50 -12.32
C ASP A 532 -15.60 -1.68 -13.80
N VAL A 533 -15.17 -0.73 -14.63
CA VAL A 533 -15.34 -0.78 -16.08
C VAL A 533 -14.02 -0.45 -16.73
N SER A 534 -13.59 -1.26 -17.68
CA SER A 534 -12.35 -1.03 -18.42
C SER A 534 -12.56 -1.29 -19.90
N LEU A 535 -12.06 -0.38 -20.72
CA LEU A 535 -11.95 -0.52 -22.17
C LEU A 535 -10.49 -0.82 -22.51
N LEU A 536 -10.24 -1.88 -23.24
CA LEU A 536 -8.93 -2.23 -23.75
C LEU A 536 -8.99 -2.30 -25.28
N THR A 537 -8.19 -1.44 -25.92
CA THR A 537 -8.10 -1.38 -27.38
C THR A 537 -7.03 -2.36 -27.84
N PRO A 538 -7.34 -3.30 -28.75
CA PRO A 538 -6.34 -4.18 -29.36
C PRO A 538 -5.24 -3.39 -30.06
N GLN A 539 -4.09 -4.02 -30.23
CA GLN A 539 -2.91 -3.39 -30.84
C GLN A 539 -3.23 -2.85 -32.26
N ASN A 540 -2.79 -1.61 -32.52
CA ASN A 540 -2.98 -0.91 -33.81
C ASN A 540 -4.44 -0.67 -34.21
N GLU A 541 -5.38 -0.76 -33.26
CA GLU A 541 -6.79 -0.48 -33.52
C GLU A 541 -7.21 0.88 -32.95
N SER A 542 -8.33 1.40 -33.46
CA SER A 542 -8.92 2.64 -32.93
C SER A 542 -9.64 2.39 -31.61
N ILE A 543 -9.68 3.39 -30.73
CA ILE A 543 -10.38 3.34 -29.44
C ILE A 543 -11.87 2.95 -29.58
N TYR A 544 -12.49 3.20 -30.73
CA TYR A 544 -13.87 2.79 -31.02
C TYR A 544 -14.06 1.28 -31.16
N LYS A 545 -12.95 0.53 -31.34
CA LYS A 545 -12.93 -0.93 -31.42
C LYS A 545 -12.50 -1.59 -30.12
N SER A 546 -12.47 -0.83 -29.03
CA SER A 546 -12.10 -1.34 -27.71
C SER A 546 -13.06 -2.44 -27.25
N ASN A 547 -12.50 -3.45 -26.65
CA ASN A 547 -13.25 -4.45 -25.91
C ASN A 547 -13.64 -3.89 -24.55
N LEU A 548 -14.91 -4.07 -24.18
CA LEU A 548 -15.42 -3.68 -22.87
C LEU A 548 -15.25 -4.86 -21.92
N TYR A 549 -14.66 -4.57 -20.76
CA TYR A 549 -14.57 -5.48 -19.62
C TYR A 549 -15.20 -4.80 -18.40
N ASP A 550 -16.02 -5.50 -17.67
CA ASP A 550 -16.67 -4.98 -16.48
C ASP A 550 -16.70 -6.02 -15.35
N GLY A 551 -16.70 -5.53 -14.11
CA GLY A 551 -16.80 -6.32 -12.92
C GLY A 551 -17.66 -5.59 -11.88
N LEU A 552 -18.61 -6.30 -11.31
CA LEU A 552 -19.50 -5.80 -10.25
C LEU A 552 -19.35 -6.67 -9.02
N GLY A 553 -19.47 -6.07 -7.84
CA GLY A 553 -19.36 -6.88 -6.66
C GLY A 553 -19.68 -6.18 -5.36
N ALA A 554 -19.62 -6.97 -4.32
CA ALA A 554 -19.79 -6.55 -2.95
C ALA A 554 -18.82 -7.29 -2.04
N GLY A 555 -18.60 -6.76 -0.86
CA GLY A 555 -17.78 -7.43 0.12
C GLY A 555 -17.94 -6.85 1.50
N ILE A 556 -17.20 -7.42 2.43
CA ILE A 556 -17.12 -6.93 3.79
C ILE A 556 -15.66 -6.90 4.24
N ARG A 557 -15.25 -5.78 4.78
CA ARG A 557 -13.97 -5.61 5.46
C ARG A 557 -14.19 -5.70 6.96
N ALA A 558 -13.34 -6.45 7.63
CA ALA A 558 -13.31 -6.55 9.09
C ALA A 558 -11.92 -6.19 9.59
N ARG A 559 -11.83 -5.34 10.61
CA ARG A 559 -10.56 -4.93 11.21
C ARG A 559 -10.67 -4.82 12.70
N ASN A 560 -9.72 -5.43 13.39
CA ASN A 560 -9.47 -5.17 14.79
C ASN A 560 -8.25 -4.24 14.89
N GLU A 561 -8.47 -3.00 15.31
CA GLU A 561 -7.44 -1.96 15.34
C GLU A 561 -6.34 -2.22 16.39
N ASN A 562 -6.52 -3.18 17.27
CA ASN A 562 -5.54 -3.55 18.29
C ASN A 562 -4.66 -4.74 17.88
N LEU A 563 -5.02 -5.42 16.80
CA LEU A 563 -4.28 -6.58 16.28
C LEU A 563 -3.53 -6.16 15.01
N VAL A 564 -2.33 -6.73 14.81
CA VAL A 564 -1.55 -6.58 13.57
C VAL A 564 -2.24 -7.25 12.39
N PHE A 565 -3.26 -8.07 12.68
CA PHE A 565 -4.08 -8.57 11.57
C PHE A 565 -4.55 -7.38 10.74
N ASN A 566 -3.98 -7.26 9.59
CA ASN A 566 -4.40 -6.32 8.57
C ASN A 566 -5.89 -6.52 8.30
N THR A 567 -6.49 -5.62 7.59
CA THR A 567 -7.90 -5.76 7.24
C THR A 567 -8.14 -7.11 6.59
N ILE A 568 -9.09 -7.85 7.11
CA ILE A 568 -9.63 -9.07 6.51
C ILE A 568 -10.70 -8.62 5.53
N GLU A 569 -10.65 -9.10 4.30
CA GLU A 569 -11.66 -8.80 3.29
C GLU A 569 -12.22 -10.11 2.73
N LEU A 570 -13.54 -10.20 2.72
CA LEU A 570 -14.29 -11.16 1.93
C LEU A 570 -14.95 -10.40 0.79
N ARG A 571 -14.59 -10.71 -0.43
CA ARG A 571 -15.05 -10.02 -1.65
C ARG A 571 -15.68 -11.00 -2.62
N MET A 572 -16.79 -10.62 -3.19
CA MET A 572 -17.49 -11.33 -4.21
C MET A 572 -17.51 -10.49 -5.47
N VAL A 573 -17.05 -11.06 -6.58
CA VAL A 573 -16.95 -10.38 -7.87
C VAL A 573 -17.70 -11.18 -8.91
N TYR A 574 -18.50 -10.49 -9.71
CA TYR A 574 -19.14 -11.02 -10.89
C TYR A 574 -18.61 -10.31 -12.13
N PHE A 575 -18.12 -11.08 -13.11
CA PHE A 575 -17.66 -10.62 -14.40
C PHE A 575 -18.67 -11.03 -15.48
N PRO A 576 -19.47 -10.09 -16.03
CA PRO A 576 -20.44 -10.39 -17.08
C PRO A 576 -19.79 -10.93 -18.35
N GLN A 577 -18.58 -10.45 -18.67
CA GLN A 577 -17.77 -10.99 -19.77
C GLN A 577 -16.71 -11.91 -19.19
N HIS A 578 -16.77 -13.16 -19.57
CA HIS A 578 -15.82 -14.19 -19.16
C HIS A 578 -15.01 -14.69 -20.36
N THR A 579 -13.76 -14.96 -20.13
CA THR A 579 -12.87 -15.67 -21.06
C THR A 579 -12.79 -17.14 -20.65
N LEU A 580 -12.18 -17.98 -21.48
CA LEU A 580 -11.95 -19.39 -21.13
C LEU A 580 -11.15 -19.57 -19.83
N GLN A 581 -10.37 -18.55 -19.45
CA GLN A 581 -9.50 -18.56 -18.25
C GLN A 581 -10.12 -17.83 -17.05
N ASN A 582 -11.13 -16.97 -17.25
CA ASN A 582 -11.75 -16.19 -16.21
C ASN A 582 -13.13 -16.73 -15.84
N GLN A 583 -13.30 -17.14 -14.58
CA GLN A 583 -14.60 -17.53 -14.05
C GLN A 583 -15.50 -16.30 -13.93
N SER A 584 -16.77 -16.43 -14.33
CA SER A 584 -17.76 -15.34 -14.22
C SER A 584 -17.99 -14.88 -12.78
N PHE A 585 -17.77 -15.75 -11.82
CA PHE A 585 -17.98 -15.48 -10.40
C PHE A 585 -16.76 -15.89 -9.58
N LYS A 586 -16.25 -14.95 -8.77
CA LYS A 586 -15.13 -15.20 -7.86
C LYS A 586 -15.48 -14.81 -6.44
N LEU A 587 -15.16 -15.68 -5.50
CA LEU A 587 -15.19 -15.40 -4.08
C LEU A 587 -13.74 -15.32 -3.58
N LEU A 588 -13.34 -14.17 -3.07
CA LEU A 588 -11.98 -13.89 -2.65
C LEU A 588 -11.96 -13.64 -1.15
N PHE A 589 -11.09 -14.34 -0.46
CA PHE A 589 -10.79 -14.11 0.93
C PHE A 589 -9.35 -13.61 1.03
N THR A 590 -9.18 -12.38 1.48
CA THR A 590 -7.86 -11.75 1.59
C THR A 590 -7.61 -11.34 3.03
N THR A 591 -6.48 -11.74 3.56
CA THR A 591 -5.96 -11.26 4.84
C THR A 591 -4.69 -10.47 4.57
N GLY A 592 -4.43 -9.44 5.34
CA GLY A 592 -3.16 -8.74 5.17
C GLY A 592 -3.25 -7.45 4.35
N LEU A 593 -4.44 -6.98 3.98
CA LEU A 593 -4.60 -5.71 3.30
C LEU A 593 -4.12 -4.55 4.20
N GLN A 594 -3.03 -3.92 3.80
CA GLN A 594 -2.51 -2.72 4.45
C GLN A 594 -3.02 -1.49 3.71
N PHE A 595 -4.00 -0.83 4.27
CA PHE A 595 -4.49 0.44 3.75
C PHE A 595 -3.75 1.59 4.41
N ARG A 596 -2.66 2.03 3.81
CA ARG A 596 -1.90 3.21 4.25
C ARG A 596 -1.48 4.03 3.03
N PHE A 597 -1.51 5.34 3.14
CA PHE A 597 -0.88 6.19 2.14
C PHE A 597 0.63 5.97 2.18
N ASN A 598 1.21 5.81 1.00
CA ASN A 598 2.66 5.77 0.88
C ASN A 598 3.21 7.17 1.19
N ASN A 599 3.96 7.27 2.27
CA ASN A 599 4.59 8.51 2.72
C ASN A 599 5.97 8.73 2.10
N THR A 600 6.27 8.08 0.99
CA THR A 600 7.56 8.21 0.31
C THR A 600 7.62 9.56 -0.42
N TYR A 601 8.52 10.42 0.02
CA TYR A 601 8.72 11.75 -0.58
C TYR A 601 9.40 11.68 -1.94
N VAL A 602 10.35 10.76 -2.10
CA VAL A 602 11.13 10.57 -3.31
C VAL A 602 11.32 9.07 -3.57
N ARG A 603 11.60 8.75 -4.81
CA ARG A 603 11.84 7.37 -5.27
C ARG A 603 13.20 7.25 -5.93
N GLN A 604 13.64 6.01 -6.08
CA GLN A 604 14.73 5.69 -6.99
C GLN A 604 14.37 6.09 -8.42
N PRO A 605 15.34 6.59 -9.22
CA PRO A 605 15.13 6.80 -10.65
C PRO A 605 14.69 5.50 -11.33
N ASP A 606 13.60 5.55 -12.11
CA ASP A 606 13.11 4.36 -12.79
C ASP A 606 12.42 4.70 -14.10
N VAL A 607 12.22 3.69 -14.94
CA VAL A 607 11.38 3.80 -16.14
C VAL A 607 9.91 3.74 -15.74
N VAL A 608 9.05 4.38 -16.54
CA VAL A 608 7.61 4.40 -16.29
C VAL A 608 7.03 3.00 -16.43
N MET A 609 6.32 2.54 -15.41
CA MET A 609 5.54 1.30 -15.40
C MET A 609 4.05 1.61 -15.60
N LEU A 610 3.36 0.86 -16.47
CA LEU A 610 1.98 1.12 -16.88
C LEU A 610 0.96 0.11 -16.35
N ASN A 611 1.42 -1.07 -15.96
CA ASN A 611 0.57 -2.13 -15.41
C ASN A 611 0.67 -2.24 -13.88
N THR A 612 1.63 -1.56 -13.26
CA THR A 612 1.81 -1.57 -11.81
C THR A 612 1.81 -0.15 -11.26
N ASP A 613 1.19 0.03 -10.11
CA ASP A 613 1.30 1.27 -9.36
C ASP A 613 2.44 1.18 -8.35
N GLY A 614 3.63 1.59 -8.76
CA GLY A 614 4.77 1.66 -7.85
C GLY A 614 4.59 2.64 -6.66
N LEU A 615 3.47 3.44 -6.61
CA LEU A 615 3.18 4.39 -5.51
C LEU A 615 2.31 3.78 -4.43
N ASN A 616 1.35 2.98 -4.83
CA ASN A 616 0.30 2.49 -3.95
C ASN A 616 0.09 1.00 -4.21
N SER A 617 1.07 0.16 -3.87
CA SER A 617 0.77 -1.25 -3.67
C SER A 617 -0.15 -1.37 -2.43
N ILE A 618 -1.39 -0.89 -2.59
CA ILE A 618 -2.43 -0.94 -1.57
C ILE A 618 -3.09 -2.34 -1.56
N TYR A 619 -2.66 -3.24 -2.46
CA TYR A 619 -3.23 -4.57 -2.60
C TYR A 619 -2.17 -5.64 -2.48
#